data_aba85b815755d1f3b4d43007c42fa7f4
#
_entry.id   aba85b815755d1f3b4d43007c42fa7f4
#
_cell.length_a   1.000
_cell.length_b   1.000
_cell.length_c   1.000
_cell.angle_alpha   90.00
_cell.angle_beta   90.00
_cell.angle_gamma   90.00
#
_symmetry.space_group_name_H-M   'P 1'
#
loop_
_entity.id
_entity.type
_entity.pdbx_description
1 polymer ?
#
loop_
_entity_poly.entity_id
_entity_poly.type
_entity_poly.pdbx_seq_one_letter_code
_entity_poly.pdbx_strand_id
1 'polypeptide(L)'
;MALTAFTSREGGYSAPPYSSLNLGMHVGDDPSVVARNRALVDEMYGPVAYMNQSHSDVVVEVDHATNVDADAMITRTPVVVLAVQIADCIPLLLEGESSVAAVHVGRRGLLNGITDKTLNLMAEENVVAYLGPSICGRCYEVGADVFEEVVAQFPLAASTTETGALALDLPGALSAHLTLRGVAVVRDPRCTVEDATLFSYRRDGVTGRQAGLISL
;
A
#
# COMPACT_ATOMS: atom_id res chain seq x y z
N MET A 1 -18.04 10.57 -4.45
CA MET A 1 -17.58 9.24 -3.98
C MET A 1 -16.29 8.98 -4.74
N ALA A 2 -15.21 8.88 -4.01
CA ALA A 2 -13.91 8.62 -4.60
C ALA A 2 -13.89 7.24 -5.30
N LEU A 3 -13.10 7.13 -6.38
CA LEU A 3 -12.79 5.83 -6.95
C LEU A 3 -11.74 5.17 -6.05
N THR A 4 -12.00 3.95 -5.60
CA THR A 4 -11.01 3.12 -4.89
C THR A 4 -10.92 1.76 -5.55
N ALA A 5 -9.71 1.28 -5.83
CA ALA A 5 -9.48 -0.03 -6.44
C ALA A 5 -8.17 -0.66 -5.95
N PHE A 6 -8.11 -1.99 -5.94
CA PHE A 6 -6.87 -2.74 -5.73
C PHE A 6 -6.67 -3.69 -6.91
N THR A 7 -5.54 -3.54 -7.61
CA THR A 7 -5.22 -4.42 -8.74
C THR A 7 -4.76 -5.79 -8.23
N SER A 8 -4.86 -6.79 -9.10
CA SER A 8 -4.24 -8.11 -8.90
C SER A 8 -2.96 -8.23 -9.75
N ARG A 9 -2.34 -9.40 -9.72
CA ARG A 9 -1.22 -9.72 -10.62
C ARG A 9 -1.64 -10.06 -12.05
N GLU A 10 -2.94 -10.18 -12.32
CA GLU A 10 -3.47 -10.68 -13.57
C GLU A 10 -3.74 -9.56 -14.61
N GLY A 11 -3.78 -9.93 -15.90
CA GLY A 11 -4.21 -9.04 -16.98
C GLY A 11 -3.11 -8.18 -17.61
N GLY A 12 -1.83 -8.43 -17.28
CA GLY A 12 -0.70 -7.68 -17.83
C GLY A 12 0.14 -8.46 -18.83
N TYR A 13 1.29 -7.91 -19.14
CA TYR A 13 2.22 -8.39 -20.17
C TYR A 13 3.54 -8.95 -19.64
N SER A 14 3.85 -8.78 -18.35
CA SER A 14 5.11 -9.24 -17.76
C SER A 14 5.20 -10.77 -17.75
N ALA A 15 6.38 -11.30 -18.05
CA ALA A 15 6.70 -12.72 -17.96
C ALA A 15 7.10 -13.12 -16.50
N PRO A 16 7.15 -14.42 -16.18
CA PRO A 16 7.69 -14.86 -14.90
C PRO A 16 9.09 -14.31 -14.63
N PRO A 17 9.46 -13.93 -13.40
CA PRO A 17 8.67 -14.08 -12.17
C PRO A 17 7.65 -12.96 -11.89
N TYR A 18 7.47 -12.01 -12.82
CA TYR A 18 6.64 -10.81 -12.68
C TYR A 18 5.21 -10.96 -13.27
N SER A 19 4.80 -12.18 -13.63
CA SER A 19 3.52 -12.45 -14.32
C SER A 19 2.31 -12.02 -13.50
N SER A 20 1.47 -11.17 -14.06
CA SER A 20 1.54 -10.55 -15.37
C SER A 20 1.42 -9.02 -15.33
N LEU A 21 0.58 -8.43 -14.45
CA LEU A 21 0.34 -6.99 -14.30
C LEU A 21 1.30 -6.37 -13.28
N ASN A 22 2.61 -6.50 -13.53
CA ASN A 22 3.60 -5.82 -12.71
C ASN A 22 3.61 -4.32 -13.01
N LEU A 23 3.44 -3.49 -11.96
CA LEU A 23 3.45 -2.03 -12.03
C LEU A 23 4.73 -1.41 -11.46
N GLY A 24 5.62 -2.24 -10.89
CA GLY A 24 6.86 -1.82 -10.22
C GLY A 24 8.04 -1.69 -11.19
N MET A 25 8.53 -0.46 -11.42
CA MET A 25 9.70 -0.19 -12.26
C MET A 25 11.04 -0.64 -11.63
N HIS A 26 11.07 -0.81 -10.30
CA HIS A 26 12.29 -1.05 -9.51
C HIS A 26 12.57 -2.53 -9.19
N VAL A 27 11.76 -3.46 -9.73
CA VAL A 27 11.84 -4.87 -9.32
C VAL A 27 12.73 -5.74 -10.23
N GLY A 28 13.24 -5.17 -11.33
CA GLY A 28 14.13 -5.88 -12.28
C GLY A 28 13.40 -6.49 -13.48
N ASP A 29 12.13 -6.18 -13.69
CA ASP A 29 11.38 -6.50 -14.92
C ASP A 29 11.79 -5.58 -16.08
N ASP A 30 11.43 -5.93 -17.32
CA ASP A 30 11.63 -5.07 -18.49
C ASP A 30 10.83 -3.76 -18.35
N PRO A 31 11.50 -2.58 -18.29
CA PRO A 31 10.83 -1.31 -18.12
C PRO A 31 9.78 -1.00 -19.20
N SER A 32 9.99 -1.48 -20.44
CA SER A 32 9.05 -1.28 -21.55
C SER A 32 7.75 -2.08 -21.34
N VAL A 33 7.86 -3.26 -20.76
CA VAL A 33 6.70 -4.11 -20.41
C VAL A 33 5.95 -3.52 -19.23
N VAL A 34 6.66 -3.04 -18.20
CA VAL A 34 6.04 -2.35 -17.05
C VAL A 34 5.33 -1.07 -17.51
N ALA A 35 5.93 -0.30 -18.43
CA ALA A 35 5.27 0.88 -19.00
C ALA A 35 3.97 0.52 -19.74
N ARG A 36 3.93 -0.60 -20.46
CA ARG A 36 2.70 -1.11 -21.09
C ARG A 36 1.64 -1.53 -20.05
N ASN A 37 2.06 -2.17 -18.95
CA ASN A 37 1.15 -2.50 -17.86
C ASN A 37 0.55 -1.24 -17.21
N ARG A 38 1.38 -0.21 -16.97
CA ARG A 38 0.91 1.08 -16.45
C ARG A 38 -0.06 1.76 -17.41
N ALA A 39 0.19 1.69 -18.72
CA ALA A 39 -0.73 2.23 -19.74
C ALA A 39 -2.12 1.55 -19.70
N LEU A 40 -2.21 0.25 -19.40
CA LEU A 40 -3.51 -0.42 -19.18
C LEU A 40 -4.26 0.17 -17.98
N VAL A 41 -3.53 0.48 -16.90
CA VAL A 41 -4.12 1.08 -15.71
C VAL A 41 -4.56 2.52 -16.00
N ASP A 42 -3.74 3.31 -16.73
CA ASP A 42 -4.11 4.65 -17.17
C ASP A 42 -5.34 4.67 -18.08
N GLU A 43 -5.48 3.68 -18.98
CA GLU A 43 -6.65 3.54 -19.87
C GLU A 43 -7.93 3.24 -19.07
N MET A 44 -7.81 2.44 -18.01
CA MET A 44 -8.95 1.97 -17.22
C MET A 44 -9.42 3.00 -16.19
N TYR A 45 -8.50 3.73 -15.56
CA TYR A 45 -8.77 4.55 -14.38
C TYR A 45 -8.52 6.05 -14.60
N GLY A 46 -7.80 6.43 -15.65
CA GLY A 46 -7.34 7.79 -15.91
C GLY A 46 -5.84 7.98 -15.63
N PRO A 47 -5.31 9.21 -15.77
CA PRO A 47 -3.89 9.50 -15.61
C PRO A 47 -3.39 9.20 -14.19
N VAL A 48 -2.43 8.29 -14.05
CA VAL A 48 -1.95 7.80 -12.75
C VAL A 48 -0.64 8.47 -12.34
N ALA A 49 -0.59 8.95 -11.09
CA ALA A 49 0.63 9.34 -10.41
C ALA A 49 1.20 8.16 -9.62
N TYR A 50 2.49 7.89 -9.76
CA TYR A 50 3.19 6.80 -9.08
C TYR A 50 4.25 7.33 -8.11
N MET A 51 4.62 6.51 -7.11
CA MET A 51 5.69 6.80 -6.16
C MET A 51 6.90 5.90 -6.40
N ASN A 52 8.10 6.46 -6.24
CA ASN A 52 9.33 5.71 -5.97
C ASN A 52 9.42 5.53 -4.45
N GLN A 53 8.90 4.43 -3.95
CA GLN A 53 8.72 4.15 -2.53
C GLN A 53 10.03 3.62 -1.92
N SER A 54 10.45 4.20 -0.79
CA SER A 54 11.70 3.84 -0.10
C SER A 54 11.50 3.51 1.39
N HIS A 55 10.25 3.38 1.84
CA HIS A 55 9.84 3.24 3.24
C HIS A 55 10.22 4.48 4.08
N SER A 56 10.17 5.65 3.46
CA SER A 56 10.35 6.96 4.10
C SER A 56 9.07 7.44 4.80
N ASP A 57 9.12 8.65 5.34
CA ASP A 57 7.96 9.39 5.85
C ASP A 57 7.63 10.61 4.97
N VAL A 58 8.11 10.61 3.73
CA VAL A 58 7.88 11.71 2.78
C VAL A 58 6.47 11.64 2.22
N VAL A 59 5.73 12.75 2.35
CA VAL A 59 4.39 12.97 1.80
C VAL A 59 4.46 14.10 0.78
N VAL A 60 3.93 13.90 -0.42
CA VAL A 60 3.93 14.90 -1.51
C VAL A 60 2.51 15.16 -1.98
N GLU A 61 2.14 16.43 -2.14
CA GLU A 61 0.89 16.81 -2.81
C GLU A 61 1.15 16.94 -4.32
N VAL A 62 0.27 16.34 -5.14
CA VAL A 62 0.37 16.34 -6.61
C VAL A 62 -0.92 16.82 -7.23
N ASP A 63 -0.83 17.52 -8.35
CA ASP A 63 -1.95 18.09 -9.13
C ASP A 63 -2.04 17.54 -10.56
N HIS A 64 -1.10 16.69 -10.96
CA HIS A 64 -1.07 16.00 -12.25
C HIS A 64 -0.40 14.62 -12.13
N ALA A 65 -0.62 13.76 -13.13
CA ALA A 65 0.04 12.47 -13.23
C ALA A 65 1.56 12.65 -13.36
N THR A 66 2.29 12.11 -12.41
CA THR A 66 3.76 12.26 -12.29
C THR A 66 4.36 11.08 -11.53
N ASN A 67 5.71 11.02 -11.49
CA ASN A 67 6.43 10.12 -10.60
C ASN A 67 7.17 10.96 -9.55
N VAL A 68 7.00 10.62 -8.28
CA VAL A 68 7.61 11.35 -7.15
C VAL A 68 8.37 10.40 -6.23
N ASP A 69 9.42 10.90 -5.59
CA ASP A 69 10.16 10.18 -4.52
C ASP A 69 9.43 10.41 -3.20
N ALA A 70 8.55 9.48 -2.83
CA ALA A 70 7.69 9.56 -1.65
C ALA A 70 7.17 8.18 -1.24
N ASP A 71 6.61 8.10 -0.05
CA ASP A 71 5.84 6.94 0.41
C ASP A 71 4.36 7.30 0.71
N ALA A 72 3.97 8.57 0.50
CA ALA A 72 2.59 9.00 0.45
C ALA A 72 2.39 10.12 -0.56
N MET A 73 1.25 10.11 -1.25
CA MET A 73 0.77 11.19 -2.10
C MET A 73 -0.61 11.64 -1.66
N ILE A 74 -0.86 12.95 -1.81
CA ILE A 74 -2.17 13.57 -1.63
C ILE A 74 -2.53 14.28 -2.94
N THR A 75 -3.81 14.26 -3.33
CA THR A 75 -4.31 15.14 -4.39
C THR A 75 -5.66 15.76 -4.03
N ARG A 76 -5.86 16.99 -4.53
CA ARG A 76 -7.14 17.71 -4.50
C ARG A 76 -7.70 17.90 -5.92
N THR A 77 -7.07 17.25 -6.89
CA THR A 77 -7.41 17.36 -8.31
C THR A 77 -8.18 16.11 -8.77
N PRO A 78 -9.47 16.25 -9.17
CA PRO A 78 -10.35 15.09 -9.44
C PRO A 78 -9.91 14.17 -10.58
N VAL A 79 -9.09 14.68 -11.51
CA VAL A 79 -8.65 13.91 -12.69
C VAL A 79 -7.38 13.09 -12.44
N VAL A 80 -6.77 13.21 -11.27
CA VAL A 80 -5.53 12.51 -10.93
C VAL A 80 -5.83 11.25 -10.12
N VAL A 81 -5.36 10.12 -10.59
CA VAL A 81 -5.39 8.85 -9.84
C VAL A 81 -4.07 8.67 -9.12
N LEU A 82 -4.09 8.43 -7.82
CA LEU A 82 -2.89 8.12 -7.03
C LEU A 82 -2.70 6.61 -6.94
N ALA A 83 -1.48 6.13 -7.15
CA ALA A 83 -1.14 4.72 -7.03
C ALA A 83 -0.11 4.47 -5.93
N VAL A 84 -0.42 3.54 -5.02
CA VAL A 84 0.54 2.96 -4.07
C VAL A 84 0.83 1.52 -4.44
N GLN A 85 2.10 1.19 -4.69
CA GLN A 85 2.55 -0.11 -5.16
C GLN A 85 2.99 -0.99 -4.01
N ILE A 86 2.57 -2.26 -4.00
CA ILE A 86 2.91 -3.18 -2.92
C ILE A 86 3.17 -4.61 -3.42
N ALA A 87 3.91 -5.35 -2.62
CA ALA A 87 3.94 -6.80 -2.52
C ALA A 87 4.26 -7.09 -1.04
N ASP A 88 3.21 -7.19 -0.23
CA ASP A 88 3.10 -7.42 1.22
C ASP A 88 2.81 -6.21 2.10
N CYS A 89 3.43 -5.04 1.88
CA CYS A 89 3.10 -3.84 2.65
C CYS A 89 1.63 -3.45 2.46
N ILE A 90 1.09 -2.63 3.36
CA ILE A 90 -0.30 -2.19 3.32
C ILE A 90 -0.44 -1.04 2.31
N PRO A 91 -1.26 -1.19 1.25
CA PRO A 91 -1.70 -0.07 0.44
C PRO A 91 -2.86 0.61 1.17
N LEU A 92 -2.57 1.73 1.83
CA LEU A 92 -3.57 2.52 2.52
C LEU A 92 -4.07 3.62 1.59
N LEU A 93 -5.39 3.66 1.38
CA LEU A 93 -6.06 4.72 0.63
C LEU A 93 -6.92 5.52 1.61
N LEU A 94 -6.82 6.84 1.55
CA LEU A 94 -7.58 7.75 2.42
C LEU A 94 -8.51 8.62 1.56
N GLU A 95 -9.80 8.57 1.85
CA GLU A 95 -10.84 9.37 1.21
C GLU A 95 -11.31 10.45 2.17
N GLY A 96 -11.09 11.71 1.84
CA GLY A 96 -11.65 12.88 2.49
C GLY A 96 -12.73 13.54 1.62
N GLU A 97 -13.27 14.66 2.06
CA GLU A 97 -14.31 15.41 1.34
C GLU A 97 -13.74 16.17 0.11
N SER A 98 -12.52 16.67 0.22
CA SER A 98 -11.88 17.52 -0.78
C SER A 98 -10.50 17.05 -1.22
N SER A 99 -9.99 15.97 -0.63
CA SER A 99 -8.71 15.36 -0.99
C SER A 99 -8.74 13.85 -0.84
N VAL A 100 -7.87 13.18 -1.57
CA VAL A 100 -7.58 11.76 -1.39
C VAL A 100 -6.09 11.54 -1.22
N ALA A 101 -5.71 10.44 -0.57
CA ALA A 101 -4.31 10.07 -0.44
C ALA A 101 -4.08 8.57 -0.68
N ALA A 102 -2.89 8.25 -1.21
CA ALA A 102 -2.36 6.90 -1.31
C ALA A 102 -1.08 6.81 -0.48
N VAL A 103 -1.01 5.86 0.46
CA VAL A 103 0.05 5.75 1.45
C VAL A 103 0.62 4.35 1.47
N HIS A 104 1.94 4.22 1.37
CA HIS A 104 2.67 2.98 1.51
C HIS A 104 3.03 2.74 2.97
N VAL A 105 2.34 1.79 3.61
CA VAL A 105 2.57 1.48 5.02
C VAL A 105 3.17 0.09 5.18
N GLY A 106 4.49 0.02 5.15
CA GLY A 106 5.26 -1.12 5.65
C GLY A 106 5.57 -0.95 7.15
N ARG A 107 6.38 -1.86 7.72
CA ARG A 107 6.81 -1.77 9.12
C ARG A 107 7.43 -0.40 9.46
N ARG A 108 8.35 0.08 8.62
CA ARG A 108 8.98 1.41 8.83
C ARG A 108 7.96 2.53 8.72
N GLY A 109 7.03 2.46 7.76
CA GLY A 109 5.96 3.45 7.59
C GLY A 109 5.02 3.52 8.79
N LEU A 110 4.75 2.37 9.45
CA LEU A 110 3.98 2.35 10.70
C LEU A 110 4.75 3.05 11.83
N LEU A 111 6.03 2.72 12.00
CA LEU A 111 6.87 3.26 13.08
C LEU A 111 7.21 4.76 12.91
N ASN A 112 7.42 5.23 11.68
CA ASN A 112 7.75 6.64 11.41
C ASN A 112 6.52 7.56 11.32
N GLY A 113 5.31 7.01 11.44
CA GLY A 113 4.07 7.78 11.52
C GLY A 113 3.63 8.41 10.20
N ILE A 114 4.00 7.84 9.03
CA ILE A 114 3.61 8.39 7.72
C ILE A 114 2.09 8.55 7.58
N THR A 115 1.30 7.65 8.17
CA THR A 115 -0.17 7.73 8.16
C THR A 115 -0.67 8.97 8.88
N ASP A 116 -0.16 9.23 10.08
CA ASP A 116 -0.53 10.42 10.88
C ASP A 116 -0.11 11.71 10.19
N LYS A 117 1.09 11.71 9.60
CA LYS A 117 1.60 12.84 8.83
C LYS A 117 0.72 13.14 7.62
N THR A 118 0.27 12.09 6.91
CA THR A 118 -0.63 12.24 5.76
C THR A 118 -1.99 12.78 6.19
N LEU A 119 -2.62 12.22 7.24
CA LEU A 119 -3.90 12.69 7.76
C LEU A 119 -3.83 14.16 8.21
N ASN A 120 -2.73 14.55 8.88
CA ASN A 120 -2.53 15.94 9.30
C ASN A 120 -2.38 16.92 8.12
N LEU A 121 -1.75 16.48 7.01
CA LEU A 121 -1.61 17.28 5.78
C LEU A 121 -2.91 17.34 4.96
N MET A 122 -3.73 16.28 4.96
CA MET A 122 -5.10 16.34 4.40
C MET A 122 -5.93 17.37 5.15
N ALA A 123 -5.79 17.46 6.47
CA ALA A 123 -6.50 18.40 7.35
C ALA A 123 -8.03 18.31 7.22
N GLU A 124 -8.57 17.09 7.15
CA GLU A 124 -10.00 16.79 7.02
C GLU A 124 -10.52 15.97 8.21
N GLU A 125 -11.82 16.14 8.55
CA GLU A 125 -12.41 15.49 9.72
C GLU A 125 -13.05 14.13 9.40
N ASN A 126 -13.74 14.00 8.28
CA ASN A 126 -14.50 12.80 7.93
C ASN A 126 -13.75 11.90 6.93
N VAL A 127 -12.57 11.40 7.34
CA VAL A 127 -11.76 10.54 6.48
C VAL A 127 -12.19 9.08 6.59
N VAL A 128 -12.30 8.40 5.45
CA VAL A 128 -12.44 6.94 5.37
C VAL A 128 -11.12 6.35 4.90
N ALA A 129 -10.63 5.34 5.61
CA ALA A 129 -9.42 4.61 5.29
C ALA A 129 -9.75 3.24 4.71
N TYR A 130 -9.20 2.93 3.54
CA TYR A 130 -9.29 1.63 2.90
C TYR A 130 -7.92 0.95 2.98
N LEU A 131 -7.82 -0.11 3.76
CA LEU A 131 -6.63 -0.95 3.83
C LEU A 131 -6.78 -2.09 2.82
N GLY A 132 -5.96 -2.08 1.78
CA GLY A 132 -5.99 -3.12 0.75
C GLY A 132 -5.28 -4.41 1.16
N PRO A 133 -5.23 -5.39 0.24
CA PRO A 133 -4.57 -6.68 0.46
C PRO A 133 -3.13 -6.48 0.89
N SER A 134 -2.72 -7.17 1.96
CA SER A 134 -1.38 -7.06 2.52
C SER A 134 -1.01 -8.35 3.25
N ILE A 135 0.22 -8.49 3.71
CA ILE A 135 0.63 -9.67 4.49
C ILE A 135 -0.09 -9.70 5.83
N CYS A 136 -0.69 -10.83 6.19
CA CYS A 136 -1.40 -11.00 7.45
C CYS A 136 -0.46 -11.32 8.62
N GLY A 137 -0.97 -11.17 9.85
CA GLY A 137 -0.20 -11.42 11.06
C GLY A 137 0.31 -12.85 11.23
N ARG A 138 -0.30 -13.85 10.59
CA ARG A 138 0.17 -15.26 10.62
C ARG A 138 1.31 -15.53 9.65
N CYS A 139 1.43 -14.72 8.59
CA CYS A 139 2.42 -14.90 7.52
C CYS A 139 3.64 -13.98 7.67
N TYR A 140 3.52 -12.89 8.47
CA TYR A 140 4.62 -11.95 8.64
C TYR A 140 5.51 -12.30 9.82
N GLU A 141 6.20 -13.45 9.73
CA GLU A 141 7.25 -13.86 10.67
C GLU A 141 8.40 -12.85 10.69
N VAL A 142 8.89 -12.53 11.89
CA VAL A 142 9.99 -11.57 12.12
C VAL A 142 10.92 -12.06 13.23
N GLY A 143 12.15 -11.55 13.25
CA GLY A 143 13.08 -11.77 14.37
C GLY A 143 12.64 -11.00 15.63
N ALA A 144 13.17 -11.42 16.78
CA ALA A 144 12.82 -10.86 18.10
C ALA A 144 13.05 -9.35 18.16
N ASP A 145 14.18 -8.85 17.66
CA ASP A 145 14.50 -7.41 17.67
C ASP A 145 13.44 -6.58 16.93
N VAL A 146 12.99 -7.07 15.76
CA VAL A 146 11.95 -6.42 14.97
C VAL A 146 10.60 -6.50 15.67
N PHE A 147 10.29 -7.62 16.28
CA PHE A 147 9.05 -7.81 17.02
C PHE A 147 8.98 -6.84 18.21
N GLU A 148 10.02 -6.78 19.03
CA GLU A 148 10.10 -5.91 20.21
C GLU A 148 10.00 -4.43 19.81
N GLU A 149 10.72 -4.00 18.78
CA GLU A 149 10.67 -2.63 18.25
C GLU A 149 9.24 -2.19 17.91
N VAL A 150 8.49 -3.04 17.19
CA VAL A 150 7.14 -2.70 16.75
C VAL A 150 6.14 -2.78 17.90
N VAL A 151 6.17 -3.84 18.69
CA VAL A 151 5.21 -4.07 19.77
C VAL A 151 5.35 -3.05 20.89
N ALA A 152 6.54 -2.49 21.11
CA ALA A 152 6.74 -1.40 22.06
C ALA A 152 5.90 -0.15 21.72
N GLN A 153 5.68 0.15 20.45
CA GLN A 153 4.87 1.30 20.00
C GLN A 153 3.44 0.89 19.62
N PHE A 154 3.28 -0.29 19.06
CA PHE A 154 1.99 -0.85 18.59
C PHE A 154 1.75 -2.22 19.22
N PRO A 155 1.33 -2.32 20.50
CA PRO A 155 1.13 -3.61 21.18
C PRO A 155 0.15 -4.54 20.47
N LEU A 156 -0.84 -4.00 19.75
CA LEU A 156 -1.81 -4.77 18.97
C LEU A 156 -1.23 -5.40 17.70
N ALA A 157 0.02 -5.09 17.34
CA ALA A 157 0.72 -5.75 16.25
C ALA A 157 1.26 -7.13 16.64
N ALA A 158 1.32 -7.46 17.93
CA ALA A 158 1.83 -8.75 18.39
C ALA A 158 1.00 -9.90 17.81
N SER A 159 1.66 -10.83 17.14
CA SER A 159 1.06 -12.01 16.51
C SER A 159 2.02 -13.20 16.56
N THR A 160 1.55 -14.36 16.16
CA THR A 160 2.36 -15.56 15.97
C THR A 160 1.96 -16.26 14.68
N THR A 161 2.94 -16.94 14.06
CA THR A 161 2.66 -17.84 12.94
C THR A 161 1.92 -19.10 13.42
N GLU A 162 1.44 -19.90 12.48
CA GLU A 162 0.83 -21.22 12.79
C GLU A 162 1.81 -22.18 13.50
N THR A 163 3.11 -21.99 13.31
CA THR A 163 4.16 -22.78 13.98
C THR A 163 4.60 -22.19 15.32
N GLY A 164 4.00 -21.06 15.75
CA GLY A 164 4.31 -20.40 17.02
C GLY A 164 5.51 -19.45 16.98
N ALA A 165 6.07 -19.15 15.80
CA ALA A 165 7.12 -18.14 15.66
C ALA A 165 6.57 -16.72 15.83
N LEU A 166 7.42 -15.77 16.25
CA LEU A 166 7.07 -14.35 16.40
C LEU A 166 6.65 -13.77 15.05
N ALA A 167 5.52 -13.10 15.02
CA ALA A 167 4.97 -12.47 13.83
C ALA A 167 4.29 -11.13 14.15
N LEU A 168 4.02 -10.32 13.13
CA LEU A 168 3.41 -9.00 13.29
C LEU A 168 2.14 -8.86 12.44
N ASP A 169 1.01 -8.49 13.05
CA ASP A 169 -0.21 -8.06 12.38
C ASP A 169 -0.20 -6.54 12.18
N LEU A 170 0.57 -6.07 11.19
CA LEU A 170 0.63 -4.63 10.88
C LEU A 170 -0.72 -4.09 10.41
N PRO A 171 -1.52 -4.78 9.55
CA PRO A 171 -2.83 -4.31 9.17
C PRO A 171 -3.81 -4.17 10.34
N GLY A 172 -3.77 -5.11 11.30
CA GLY A 172 -4.57 -5.05 12.52
C GLY A 172 -4.19 -3.86 13.40
N ALA A 173 -2.90 -3.66 13.61
CA ALA A 173 -2.37 -2.53 14.39
C ALA A 173 -2.69 -1.18 13.75
N LEU A 174 -2.51 -1.04 12.43
CA LEU A 174 -2.85 0.18 11.71
C LEU A 174 -4.35 0.47 11.77
N SER A 175 -5.19 -0.55 11.59
CA SER A 175 -6.65 -0.42 11.69
C SER A 175 -7.08 0.09 13.07
N ALA A 176 -6.53 -0.48 14.14
CA ALA A 176 -6.80 -0.04 15.51
C ALA A 176 -6.32 1.40 15.75
N HIS A 177 -5.13 1.75 15.27
CA HIS A 177 -4.58 3.10 15.38
C HIS A 177 -5.47 4.14 14.67
N LEU A 178 -5.91 3.88 13.45
CA LEU A 178 -6.82 4.73 12.68
C LEU A 178 -8.17 4.90 13.38
N THR A 179 -8.73 3.81 13.92
CA THR A 179 -9.99 3.83 14.68
C THR A 179 -9.88 4.70 15.92
N LEU A 180 -8.76 4.63 16.65
CA LEU A 180 -8.51 5.50 17.82
C LEU A 180 -8.39 6.99 17.42
N ARG A 181 -7.98 7.28 16.18
CA ARG A 181 -7.96 8.63 15.58
C ARG A 181 -9.34 9.09 15.09
N GLY A 182 -10.38 8.29 15.23
CA GLY A 182 -11.74 8.60 14.74
C GLY A 182 -11.93 8.39 13.23
N VAL A 183 -10.97 7.74 12.55
CA VAL A 183 -11.03 7.44 11.11
C VAL A 183 -11.85 6.16 10.91
N ALA A 184 -12.84 6.19 10.01
CA ALA A 184 -13.58 5.00 9.60
C ALA A 184 -12.68 4.08 8.78
N VAL A 185 -12.69 2.78 9.08
CA VAL A 185 -11.77 1.81 8.44
C VAL A 185 -12.54 0.72 7.71
N VAL A 186 -12.20 0.54 6.44
CA VAL A 186 -12.61 -0.59 5.61
C VAL A 186 -11.37 -1.43 5.29
N ARG A 187 -11.40 -2.72 5.60
CA ARG A 187 -10.24 -3.60 5.41
C ARG A 187 -10.55 -4.70 4.41
N ASP A 188 -9.68 -4.88 3.43
CA ASP A 188 -9.63 -6.08 2.59
C ASP A 188 -9.03 -7.23 3.40
N PRO A 189 -9.69 -8.38 3.53
CA PRO A 189 -9.21 -9.48 4.36
C PRO A 189 -8.14 -10.36 3.68
N ARG A 190 -7.84 -10.13 2.39
CA ARG A 190 -6.91 -10.99 1.63
C ARG A 190 -5.48 -10.82 2.11
N CYS A 191 -4.79 -11.96 2.28
CA CYS A 191 -3.36 -12.00 2.56
C CYS A 191 -2.58 -12.20 1.27
N THR A 192 -1.58 -11.36 1.01
CA THR A 192 -0.75 -11.45 -0.20
C THR A 192 0.03 -12.75 -0.30
N VAL A 193 0.42 -13.35 0.85
CA VAL A 193 1.12 -14.65 0.89
C VAL A 193 0.19 -15.81 0.55
N GLU A 194 -1.05 -15.76 1.05
CA GLU A 194 -2.03 -16.85 0.91
C GLU A 194 -2.80 -16.79 -0.42
N ASP A 195 -2.99 -15.59 -0.99
CA ASP A 195 -3.71 -15.38 -2.24
C ASP A 195 -2.76 -15.40 -3.43
N ALA A 196 -2.85 -16.44 -4.25
CA ALA A 196 -2.00 -16.61 -5.43
C ALA A 196 -2.29 -15.59 -6.56
N THR A 197 -3.42 -14.88 -6.50
CA THR A 197 -3.75 -13.81 -7.46
C THR A 197 -3.05 -12.49 -7.14
N LEU A 198 -2.28 -12.45 -6.05
CA LEU A 198 -1.54 -11.27 -5.60
C LEU A 198 -0.03 -11.52 -5.65
N PHE A 199 0.73 -10.46 -5.90
CA PHE A 199 2.18 -10.48 -5.73
C PHE A 199 2.55 -10.46 -4.24
N SER A 200 3.51 -11.29 -3.85
CA SER A 200 4.05 -11.32 -2.50
C SER A 200 5.56 -11.51 -2.54
N TYR A 201 6.29 -10.56 -1.97
CA TYR A 201 7.74 -10.66 -1.81
C TYR A 201 8.13 -11.73 -0.77
N ARG A 202 7.35 -11.88 0.30
CA ARG A 202 7.56 -12.88 1.34
C ARG A 202 7.46 -14.31 0.79
N ARG A 203 6.49 -14.54 -0.11
CA ARG A 203 6.28 -15.85 -0.74
C ARG A 203 7.30 -16.13 -1.85
N ASP A 204 7.51 -15.14 -2.74
CA ASP A 204 8.16 -15.38 -4.04
C ASP A 204 9.60 -14.85 -4.10
N GLY A 205 10.03 -13.95 -3.20
CA GLY A 205 11.31 -13.25 -3.26
C GLY A 205 11.38 -12.26 -4.41
N VAL A 206 11.60 -12.73 -5.63
CA VAL A 206 11.57 -11.89 -6.84
C VAL A 206 10.15 -11.91 -7.41
N THR A 207 9.49 -10.75 -7.43
CA THR A 207 8.08 -10.65 -7.84
C THR A 207 7.70 -9.24 -8.28
N GLY A 208 6.55 -9.10 -8.96
CA GLY A 208 5.99 -7.81 -9.36
C GLY A 208 5.39 -7.01 -8.20
N ARG A 209 4.69 -5.94 -8.58
CA ARG A 209 3.93 -5.08 -7.65
C ARG A 209 2.52 -4.88 -8.20
N GLN A 210 1.50 -5.15 -7.36
CA GLN A 210 0.15 -4.64 -7.54
C GLN A 210 0.04 -3.24 -6.94
N ALA A 211 -1.10 -2.59 -7.16
CA ALA A 211 -1.34 -1.24 -6.65
C ALA A 211 -2.71 -1.08 -5.99
N GLY A 212 -2.75 -0.20 -4.98
CA GLY A 212 -3.96 0.48 -4.56
C GLY A 212 -4.10 1.79 -5.34
N LEU A 213 -5.29 2.09 -5.83
CA LEU A 213 -5.62 3.24 -6.66
C LEU A 213 -6.74 4.05 -6.02
N ILE A 214 -6.59 5.38 -6.00
CA ILE A 214 -7.62 6.29 -5.50
C ILE A 214 -7.63 7.59 -6.30
N SER A 215 -8.84 8.11 -6.60
CA SER A 215 -9.06 9.48 -7.10
C SER A 215 -10.32 10.09 -6.51
N LEU A 216 -10.44 11.43 -6.53
CA LEU A 216 -11.65 12.18 -6.14
C LEU A 216 -12.83 11.92 -7.09
#